data_2d4e9e1f155a85b88c9bc8fa2711218c
#
_entry.id   2d4e9e1f155a85b88c9bc8fa2711218c
#
_cell.length_a   1.000
_cell.length_b   1.000
_cell.length_c   1.000
_cell.angle_alpha   90.00
_cell.angle_beta   90.00
_cell.angle_gamma   90.00
#
_symmetry.space_group_name_H-M   'P 1'
#
loop_
_entity.id
_entity.type
_entity.pdbx_description
1 polymer ?
#
loop_
_entity_poly.entity_id
_entity_poly.type
_entity_poly.pdbx_seq_one_letter_code
_entity_poly.pdbx_strand_id
1 'polypeptide(L)'
;SDCQISNAAFVDNYSINQNNVEAALMSPKINLEVFDNPTLSFDYAYVRYGNNYSDGLKVEISSDCGATWITLWEASGLDLATAPDQGSWWEPECGDWENLNISLSEASAETVNIRFVNVNGYGNSLFIDNINFINNDGSINVVNPIQGCIDSNATNYNPIANIDDGSCSYVSYGGQNIILSEGWNIFSTYVVPSNASFDNVINPIQENIIIAKNYLGAAYLPDWDFNGIGDLNNVEGYQIKVDAGCTLTVEGQLITPENTSIPILQGWNIISYLRENNANAELVLEDISETLIIVKDFMGSAYLPSWNFNGIGDFQAGQGYQLKASLPTELHYISNDSEYRISEQ
;
A
#
# COMPACT_ATOMS: atom_id res chain seq x y z
N SER A 1 31.58 -18.07 15.25
CA SER A 1 30.16 -17.99 14.84
C SER A 1 29.33 -17.66 16.08
N ASP A 2 28.74 -16.49 16.12
CA ASP A 2 27.82 -16.10 17.19
C ASP A 2 26.53 -16.87 17.01
N CYS A 3 26.28 -17.87 17.85
CA CYS A 3 24.99 -18.54 17.97
C CYS A 3 24.02 -17.59 18.66
N GLN A 4 23.40 -16.72 17.93
CA GLN A 4 22.35 -15.84 18.43
C GLN A 4 21.00 -16.46 18.07
N ILE A 5 20.28 -16.99 19.06
CA ILE A 5 18.93 -17.58 18.93
C ILE A 5 17.87 -16.50 18.56
N SER A 6 18.27 -15.26 18.34
CA SER A 6 17.39 -14.09 18.35
C SER A 6 16.32 -14.05 17.25
N ASN A 7 16.38 -14.93 16.22
CA ASN A 7 15.47 -14.88 15.07
C ASN A 7 14.99 -16.28 14.59
N ALA A 8 15.19 -17.34 15.35
CA ALA A 8 14.71 -18.67 14.96
C ALA A 8 13.17 -18.76 15.00
N ALA A 9 12.57 -19.38 13.98
CA ALA A 9 11.18 -19.75 14.06
C ALA A 9 11.01 -20.95 15.00
N PHE A 10 9.99 -20.96 15.86
CA PHE A 10 9.76 -22.08 16.76
C PHE A 10 8.29 -22.42 16.93
N VAL A 11 8.02 -23.69 17.30
CA VAL A 11 6.72 -24.16 17.73
C VAL A 11 6.84 -24.71 19.16
N ASP A 12 6.01 -24.19 20.05
CA ASP A 12 5.95 -24.62 21.45
C ASP A 12 5.03 -25.85 21.60
N ASN A 13 5.53 -27.04 21.27
CA ASN A 13 4.79 -28.30 21.46
C ASN A 13 4.60 -28.66 22.94
N TYR A 14 5.44 -28.12 23.83
CA TYR A 14 5.35 -28.33 25.27
C TYR A 14 4.06 -27.79 25.88
N SER A 15 3.61 -26.63 25.41
CA SER A 15 2.40 -25.97 25.95
C SER A 15 1.12 -26.36 25.19
N ILE A 16 1.20 -26.97 24.00
CA ILE A 16 0.04 -27.36 23.20
C ILE A 16 -0.54 -28.68 23.71
N ASN A 17 -1.74 -28.63 24.29
CA ASN A 17 -2.43 -29.82 24.84
C ASN A 17 -3.35 -30.51 23.83
N GLN A 18 -2.89 -30.73 22.60
CA GLN A 18 -3.61 -31.43 21.52
C GLN A 18 -2.65 -32.26 20.71
N ASN A 19 -2.92 -33.58 20.56
CA ASN A 19 -2.11 -34.48 19.78
C ASN A 19 -2.45 -34.38 18.27
N ASN A 20 -1.45 -34.57 17.42
CA ASN A 20 -1.57 -34.57 15.95
C ASN A 20 -2.08 -33.23 15.38
N VAL A 21 -1.87 -32.11 16.07
CA VAL A 21 -2.07 -30.79 15.50
C VAL A 21 -0.87 -30.42 14.66
N GLU A 22 -1.12 -29.94 13.44
CA GLU A 22 -0.09 -29.49 12.53
C GLU A 22 0.01 -27.96 12.55
N ALA A 23 1.24 -27.45 12.57
CA ALA A 23 1.57 -26.06 12.35
C ALA A 23 2.59 -25.97 11.21
N ALA A 24 2.40 -25.03 10.27
CA ALA A 24 3.27 -24.93 9.11
C ALA A 24 3.87 -23.52 8.95
N LEU A 25 5.19 -23.48 8.72
CA LEU A 25 5.90 -22.32 8.21
C LEU A 25 6.07 -22.50 6.70
N MET A 26 5.55 -21.57 5.90
CA MET A 26 5.56 -21.66 4.45
C MET A 26 6.39 -20.54 3.81
N SER A 27 7.20 -20.89 2.81
CA SER A 27 7.99 -19.94 2.05
C SER A 27 7.12 -19.13 1.07
N PRO A 28 7.57 -17.95 0.64
CA PRO A 28 7.15 -17.36 -0.63
C PRO A 28 7.41 -18.31 -1.80
N LYS A 29 6.96 -17.92 -3.01
CA LYS A 29 7.35 -18.63 -4.23
C LYS A 29 8.85 -18.49 -4.48
N ILE A 30 9.50 -19.60 -4.80
CA ILE A 30 10.93 -19.69 -5.06
C ILE A 30 11.11 -20.08 -6.52
N ASN A 31 11.87 -19.29 -7.28
CA ASN A 31 12.28 -19.67 -8.63
C ASN A 31 13.53 -20.55 -8.55
N LEU A 32 13.41 -21.83 -8.92
CA LEU A 32 14.51 -22.79 -8.90
C LEU A 32 15.45 -22.69 -10.12
N GLU A 33 15.03 -22.05 -11.22
CA GLU A 33 15.87 -21.87 -12.43
C GLU A 33 17.13 -21.04 -12.20
N VAL A 34 17.10 -20.20 -11.16
CA VAL A 34 18.26 -19.35 -10.80
C VAL A 34 19.37 -20.13 -10.10
N PHE A 35 19.13 -21.40 -9.75
CA PHE A 35 20.08 -22.25 -9.03
C PHE A 35 20.62 -23.38 -9.94
N ASP A 36 21.90 -23.72 -9.76
CA ASP A 36 22.48 -24.91 -10.34
C ASP A 36 22.38 -26.07 -9.34
N ASN A 37 21.49 -27.05 -9.64
CA ASN A 37 21.16 -28.18 -8.77
C ASN A 37 20.78 -27.73 -7.33
N PRO A 38 19.64 -27.03 -7.18
CA PRO A 38 19.26 -26.40 -5.93
C PRO A 38 19.18 -27.39 -4.76
N THR A 39 19.68 -26.95 -3.62
CA THR A 39 19.62 -27.68 -2.35
C THR A 39 18.99 -26.75 -1.30
N LEU A 40 17.97 -27.20 -0.60
CA LEU A 40 17.45 -26.56 0.60
C LEU A 40 18.35 -26.93 1.77
N SER A 41 18.92 -25.92 2.43
CA SER A 41 19.72 -26.07 3.65
C SER A 41 19.04 -25.32 4.79
N PHE A 42 18.92 -25.93 5.94
CA PHE A 42 18.41 -25.29 7.14
C PHE A 42 18.97 -25.94 8.41
N ASP A 43 18.95 -25.18 9.51
CA ASP A 43 19.28 -25.68 10.83
C ASP A 43 18.00 -25.94 11.61
N TYR A 44 17.99 -27.03 12.40
CA TYR A 44 16.89 -27.34 13.29
C TYR A 44 17.41 -27.82 14.65
N ALA A 45 16.59 -27.62 15.68
CA ALA A 45 16.87 -28.11 17.01
C ALA A 45 15.59 -28.62 17.68
N TYR A 46 15.67 -29.81 18.27
CA TYR A 46 14.54 -30.46 18.92
C TYR A 46 14.98 -31.41 20.00
N VAL A 47 14.21 -31.51 21.09
CA VAL A 47 14.33 -32.56 22.09
C VAL A 47 12.99 -33.18 22.39
N ARG A 48 12.98 -34.48 22.71
CA ARG A 48 11.76 -35.15 23.21
C ARG A 48 11.51 -34.77 24.68
N TYR A 49 10.25 -34.69 25.05
CA TYR A 49 9.88 -34.61 26.46
C TYR A 49 10.21 -35.93 27.19
N GLY A 50 10.20 -37.06 26.49
CA GLY A 50 10.53 -38.39 26.96
C GLY A 50 10.07 -39.48 25.98
N ASN A 51 10.35 -40.73 26.28
CA ASN A 51 10.19 -41.85 25.35
C ASN A 51 8.77 -42.07 24.77
N ASN A 52 7.74 -41.52 25.40
CA ASN A 52 6.33 -41.70 25.01
C ASN A 52 5.77 -40.53 24.18
N TYR A 53 6.57 -39.49 23.92
CA TYR A 53 6.14 -38.27 23.26
C TYR A 53 7.00 -38.04 22.03
N SER A 54 6.36 -37.93 20.88
CA SER A 54 7.04 -37.91 19.58
C SER A 54 6.44 -36.88 18.67
N ASP A 55 6.98 -35.66 18.75
CA ASP A 55 6.70 -34.66 17.75
C ASP A 55 7.39 -34.98 16.43
N GLY A 56 6.90 -34.45 15.35
CA GLY A 56 7.44 -34.63 14.01
C GLY A 56 7.69 -33.34 13.27
N LEU A 57 8.64 -33.39 12.36
CA LEU A 57 8.89 -32.33 11.37
C LEU A 57 8.85 -32.96 9.98
N LYS A 58 8.05 -32.34 9.07
CA LYS A 58 8.06 -32.65 7.64
C LYS A 58 8.52 -31.44 6.85
N VAL A 59 9.29 -31.66 5.81
CA VAL A 59 9.61 -30.66 4.80
C VAL A 59 8.91 -31.06 3.51
N GLU A 60 8.07 -30.20 3.00
CA GLU A 60 7.23 -30.50 1.85
C GLU A 60 7.38 -29.43 0.78
N ILE A 61 7.21 -29.82 -0.49
CA ILE A 61 7.29 -28.96 -1.67
C ILE A 61 5.97 -28.97 -2.43
N SER A 62 5.59 -27.82 -2.97
CA SER A 62 4.44 -27.66 -3.86
C SER A 62 4.85 -26.91 -5.13
N SER A 63 4.41 -27.40 -6.28
CA SER A 63 4.57 -26.76 -7.59
C SER A 63 3.29 -26.07 -8.10
N ASP A 64 2.19 -26.15 -7.33
CA ASP A 64 0.85 -25.68 -7.70
C ASP A 64 0.28 -24.66 -6.71
N CYS A 65 1.16 -23.82 -6.15
CA CYS A 65 0.81 -22.76 -5.21
C CYS A 65 0.17 -23.27 -3.90
N GLY A 66 0.55 -24.46 -3.45
CA GLY A 66 0.06 -25.03 -2.19
C GLY A 66 -1.22 -25.85 -2.31
N ALA A 67 -1.71 -26.12 -3.53
CA ALA A 67 -2.87 -26.99 -3.74
C ALA A 67 -2.56 -28.45 -3.42
N THR A 68 -1.34 -28.91 -3.80
CA THR A 68 -0.84 -30.25 -3.44
C THR A 68 0.59 -30.15 -2.90
N TRP A 69 0.96 -31.09 -2.01
CA TRP A 69 2.25 -31.13 -1.35
C TRP A 69 2.90 -32.52 -1.47
N ILE A 70 4.20 -32.52 -1.72
CA ILE A 70 5.03 -33.73 -1.78
C ILE A 70 6.04 -33.66 -0.63
N THR A 71 6.11 -34.69 0.22
CA THR A 71 7.08 -34.75 1.31
C THR A 71 8.47 -35.01 0.74
N LEU A 72 9.41 -34.12 1.02
CA LEU A 72 10.81 -34.25 0.67
C LEU A 72 11.60 -34.98 1.77
N TRP A 73 11.24 -34.71 3.01
CA TRP A 73 11.87 -35.30 4.19
C TRP A 73 10.91 -35.26 5.37
N GLU A 74 11.01 -36.25 6.24
CA GLU A 74 10.29 -36.27 7.52
C GLU A 74 11.09 -37.03 8.57
N ALA A 75 11.01 -36.59 9.82
CA ALA A 75 11.52 -37.28 10.98
C ALA A 75 10.61 -37.04 12.20
N SER A 76 10.70 -37.92 13.18
CA SER A 76 9.92 -37.80 14.42
C SER A 76 10.62 -38.44 15.61
N GLY A 77 10.28 -37.96 16.79
CA GLY A 77 10.76 -38.56 18.03
C GLY A 77 12.27 -38.59 18.14
N LEU A 78 12.85 -39.82 18.29
CA LEU A 78 14.29 -39.96 18.47
C LEU A 78 15.07 -39.65 17.20
N ASP A 79 14.49 -39.90 16.01
CA ASP A 79 15.14 -39.61 14.73
C ASP A 79 15.17 -38.11 14.41
N LEU A 80 14.34 -37.32 15.08
CA LEU A 80 14.34 -35.85 14.98
C LEU A 80 15.17 -35.19 16.09
N ALA A 81 15.41 -35.88 17.21
CA ALA A 81 16.02 -35.27 18.40
C ALA A 81 17.50 -34.92 18.15
N THR A 82 17.88 -33.68 18.40
CA THR A 82 19.23 -33.15 18.26
C THR A 82 19.98 -33.06 19.59
N ALA A 83 19.26 -33.23 20.72
CA ALA A 83 19.83 -33.26 22.07
C ALA A 83 19.07 -34.23 22.95
N PRO A 84 19.59 -34.58 24.17
CA PRO A 84 18.94 -35.55 25.08
C PRO A 84 17.57 -35.10 25.55
N ASP A 85 16.68 -36.05 25.87
CA ASP A 85 15.33 -35.85 26.37
C ASP A 85 15.28 -34.80 27.53
N GLN A 86 14.31 -33.89 27.48
CA GLN A 86 14.11 -32.84 28.48
C GLN A 86 12.65 -32.83 28.97
N GLY A 87 12.44 -33.18 30.24
CA GLY A 87 11.13 -33.22 30.88
C GLY A 87 10.62 -31.84 31.36
N SER A 88 11.19 -30.77 30.85
CA SER A 88 10.75 -29.37 31.07
C SER A 88 10.88 -28.61 29.76
N TRP A 89 10.27 -27.43 29.70
CA TRP A 89 10.44 -26.54 28.55
C TRP A 89 11.94 -26.30 28.27
N TRP A 90 12.31 -26.29 26.99
CA TRP A 90 13.69 -26.29 26.55
C TRP A 90 13.93 -25.26 25.44
N GLU A 91 15.09 -24.61 25.50
CA GLU A 91 15.67 -23.77 24.44
C GLU A 91 17.02 -24.35 24.03
N PRO A 92 17.35 -24.35 22.72
CA PRO A 92 18.62 -24.90 22.25
C PRO A 92 19.80 -24.00 22.58
N GLU A 93 20.93 -24.63 22.96
CA GLU A 93 22.24 -24.02 23.00
C GLU A 93 22.97 -24.20 21.66
N CYS A 94 24.15 -23.58 21.49
CA CYS A 94 24.93 -23.65 20.24
C CYS A 94 25.25 -25.07 19.75
N GLY A 95 25.36 -26.03 20.64
CA GLY A 95 25.69 -27.42 20.33
C GLY A 95 24.51 -28.31 20.01
N ASP A 96 23.30 -27.78 20.13
CA ASP A 96 22.06 -28.55 20.00
C ASP A 96 21.44 -28.47 18.60
N TRP A 97 22.05 -27.72 17.69
CA TRP A 97 21.56 -27.54 16.33
C TRP A 97 22.16 -28.55 15.36
N GLU A 98 21.33 -29.11 14.50
CA GLU A 98 21.75 -29.92 13.36
C GLU A 98 21.41 -29.22 12.04
N ASN A 99 22.31 -29.31 11.05
CA ASN A 99 22.10 -28.82 9.71
C ASN A 99 21.60 -29.95 8.81
N LEU A 100 20.51 -29.69 8.08
CA LEU A 100 19.97 -30.61 7.08
C LEU A 100 20.02 -29.99 5.69
N ASN A 101 20.45 -30.82 4.72
CA ASN A 101 20.50 -30.45 3.32
C ASN A 101 19.63 -31.41 2.50
N ILE A 102 18.65 -30.85 1.76
CA ILE A 102 17.71 -31.60 0.93
C ILE A 102 17.90 -31.19 -0.52
N SER A 103 18.28 -32.10 -1.40
CA SER A 103 18.39 -31.84 -2.84
C SER A 103 17.00 -31.58 -3.43
N LEU A 104 16.88 -30.50 -4.21
CA LEU A 104 15.68 -30.12 -4.95
C LEU A 104 15.83 -30.36 -6.46
N SER A 105 16.90 -31.03 -6.90
CA SER A 105 17.21 -31.31 -8.31
C SER A 105 16.15 -32.13 -9.06
N GLU A 106 15.32 -32.88 -8.33
CA GLU A 106 14.22 -33.67 -8.88
C GLU A 106 12.89 -32.88 -8.94
N ALA A 107 12.85 -31.67 -8.40
CA ALA A 107 11.69 -30.80 -8.53
C ALA A 107 11.54 -30.35 -10.00
N SER A 108 10.52 -30.86 -10.66
CA SER A 108 10.30 -30.66 -12.11
C SER A 108 9.65 -29.31 -12.46
N ALA A 109 9.54 -28.38 -11.50
CA ALA A 109 8.87 -27.10 -11.67
C ALA A 109 9.85 -25.94 -11.59
N GLU A 110 9.63 -24.90 -12.41
CA GLU A 110 10.39 -23.67 -12.41
C GLU A 110 10.22 -22.87 -11.12
N THR A 111 9.03 -22.93 -10.52
CA THR A 111 8.71 -22.24 -9.28
C THR A 111 8.03 -23.14 -8.28
N VAL A 112 8.44 -23.05 -7.01
CA VAL A 112 7.92 -23.89 -5.93
C VAL A 112 7.61 -23.09 -4.67
N ASN A 113 6.79 -23.67 -3.80
CA ASN A 113 6.71 -23.28 -2.39
C ASN A 113 7.25 -24.43 -1.54
N ILE A 114 7.94 -24.10 -0.46
CA ILE A 114 8.41 -25.06 0.57
C ILE A 114 7.62 -24.77 1.85
N ARG A 115 7.26 -25.83 2.58
CA ARG A 115 6.74 -25.67 3.93
C ARG A 115 7.41 -26.64 4.90
N PHE A 116 7.57 -26.17 6.13
CA PHE A 116 8.00 -26.95 7.28
C PHE A 116 6.76 -27.21 8.12
N VAL A 117 6.39 -28.46 8.30
CA VAL A 117 5.18 -28.85 9.03
C VAL A 117 5.59 -29.53 10.33
N ASN A 118 5.31 -28.89 11.44
CA ASN A 118 5.41 -29.48 12.76
C ASN A 118 4.17 -30.33 13.04
N VAL A 119 4.36 -31.52 13.56
CA VAL A 119 3.28 -32.42 14.04
C VAL A 119 3.43 -32.60 15.54
N ASN A 120 2.52 -32.03 16.32
CA ASN A 120 2.58 -32.12 17.79
C ASN A 120 2.24 -33.56 18.28
N GLY A 121 3.13 -34.09 19.10
CA GLY A 121 2.96 -35.40 19.81
C GLY A 121 3.19 -35.29 21.32
N TYR A 122 2.89 -34.11 21.92
CA TYR A 122 3.13 -33.74 23.33
C TYR A 122 4.61 -33.77 23.74
N GLY A 123 5.49 -33.41 22.83
CA GLY A 123 6.91 -33.39 23.07
C GLY A 123 7.42 -32.07 23.64
N ASN A 124 8.39 -31.46 23.00
CA ASN A 124 9.00 -30.20 23.42
C ASN A 124 9.07 -29.21 22.27
N SER A 125 9.65 -28.03 22.47
CA SER A 125 9.74 -27.00 21.44
C SER A 125 10.64 -27.46 20.29
N LEU A 126 10.22 -27.15 19.06
CA LEU A 126 10.97 -27.36 17.82
C LEU A 126 11.37 -25.99 17.25
N PHE A 127 12.64 -25.85 16.92
CA PHE A 127 13.22 -24.62 16.38
C PHE A 127 13.77 -24.87 14.98
N ILE A 128 13.64 -23.86 14.09
CA ILE A 128 14.18 -23.86 12.73
C ILE A 128 14.85 -22.52 12.48
N ASP A 129 16.05 -22.54 11.90
CA ASP A 129 16.81 -21.35 11.55
C ASP A 129 17.63 -21.56 10.28
N ASN A 130 18.30 -20.50 9.82
CA ASN A 130 19.26 -20.51 8.70
C ASN A 130 18.72 -21.20 7.43
N ILE A 131 17.43 -20.96 7.09
CA ILE A 131 16.81 -21.52 5.88
C ILE A 131 17.41 -20.85 4.64
N ASN A 132 18.14 -21.61 3.83
CA ASN A 132 18.85 -21.15 2.65
C ASN A 132 18.59 -22.07 1.45
N PHE A 133 18.69 -21.50 0.25
CA PHE A 133 18.79 -22.22 -1.00
C PHE A 133 20.22 -22.06 -1.52
N ILE A 134 20.91 -23.16 -1.72
CA ILE A 134 22.33 -23.18 -2.13
C ILE A 134 22.48 -23.94 -3.44
N ASN A 135 23.50 -23.55 -4.22
CA ASN A 135 23.94 -24.26 -5.40
C ASN A 135 24.72 -25.53 -5.02
N ASN A 136 24.93 -26.41 -5.98
CA ASN A 136 25.75 -27.62 -5.81
C ASN A 136 27.19 -27.36 -5.32
N ASP A 137 27.72 -26.19 -5.56
CA ASP A 137 29.05 -25.76 -5.12
C ASP A 137 29.07 -25.17 -3.69
N GLY A 138 27.90 -25.18 -3.01
CA GLY A 138 27.72 -24.56 -1.69
C GLY A 138 27.61 -23.06 -1.71
N SER A 139 27.67 -22.41 -2.87
CA SER A 139 27.43 -20.96 -2.97
C SER A 139 25.94 -20.67 -2.74
N ILE A 140 25.68 -19.68 -1.89
CA ILE A 140 24.34 -19.09 -1.76
C ILE A 140 24.12 -18.25 -3.02
N ASN A 141 23.20 -18.66 -3.90
CA ASN A 141 22.67 -17.69 -4.85
C ASN A 141 21.92 -16.65 -4.01
N VAL A 142 22.52 -15.50 -3.87
CA VAL A 142 21.78 -14.31 -3.44
C VAL A 142 20.71 -14.15 -4.49
N VAL A 143 19.49 -14.58 -4.18
CA VAL A 143 18.31 -14.33 -5.01
C VAL A 143 18.42 -12.88 -5.43
N ASN A 144 18.45 -12.62 -6.74
CA ASN A 144 18.59 -11.27 -7.28
C ASN A 144 17.79 -10.32 -6.39
N PRO A 145 18.40 -9.31 -5.79
CA PRO A 145 17.70 -8.47 -4.84
C PRO A 145 16.49 -7.86 -5.55
N ILE A 146 15.31 -8.34 -5.21
CA ILE A 146 14.07 -7.74 -5.68
C ILE A 146 13.83 -6.56 -4.76
N GLN A 147 14.16 -5.39 -5.26
CA GLN A 147 13.92 -4.14 -4.59
C GLN A 147 12.42 -3.82 -4.62
N GLY A 148 11.93 -3.21 -3.58
CA GLY A 148 10.55 -2.78 -3.43
C GLY A 148 10.17 -2.56 -1.98
N CYS A 149 8.99 -2.03 -1.76
CA CYS A 149 8.45 -1.84 -0.41
C CYS A 149 8.14 -3.18 0.25
N ILE A 150 8.76 -3.45 1.41
CA ILE A 150 8.55 -4.66 2.20
C ILE A 150 7.58 -4.49 3.39
N ASP A 151 7.06 -3.27 3.62
CA ASP A 151 6.07 -3.03 4.67
C ASP A 151 4.66 -3.39 4.18
N SER A 152 4.04 -4.39 4.80
CA SER A 152 2.68 -4.84 4.46
C SER A 152 1.58 -3.80 4.73
N ASN A 153 1.89 -2.71 5.46
CA ASN A 153 0.97 -1.60 5.69
C ASN A 153 1.07 -0.52 4.60
N ALA A 154 2.09 -0.60 3.74
CA ALA A 154 2.24 0.34 2.64
C ALA A 154 1.27 0.03 1.49
N THR A 155 0.84 1.08 0.77
CA THR A 155 -0.07 0.95 -0.38
C THR A 155 0.57 0.27 -1.59
N ASN A 156 1.89 0.34 -1.69
CA ASN A 156 2.71 -0.27 -2.73
C ASN A 156 3.55 -1.45 -2.21
N TYR A 157 3.07 -2.13 -1.15
CA TYR A 157 3.71 -3.35 -0.65
C TYR A 157 3.97 -4.35 -1.78
N ASN A 158 5.21 -4.79 -1.91
CA ASN A 158 5.60 -5.81 -2.86
C ASN A 158 5.92 -7.13 -2.13
N PRO A 159 5.02 -8.11 -2.15
CA PRO A 159 5.20 -9.36 -1.39
C PRO A 159 6.36 -10.24 -1.90
N ILE A 160 6.96 -9.92 -3.04
CA ILE A 160 8.13 -10.62 -3.58
C ILE A 160 9.42 -9.85 -3.36
N ALA A 161 9.36 -8.59 -2.90
CA ALA A 161 10.56 -7.82 -2.53
C ALA A 161 11.24 -8.45 -1.31
N ASN A 162 12.56 -8.51 -1.37
CA ASN A 162 13.40 -9.01 -0.28
C ASN A 162 14.41 -7.95 0.21
N ILE A 163 14.45 -6.80 -0.44
CA ILE A 163 15.21 -5.62 -0.03
C ILE A 163 14.29 -4.41 -0.10
N ASP A 164 14.20 -3.69 1.02
CA ASP A 164 13.53 -2.40 1.06
C ASP A 164 14.35 -1.38 0.25
N ASP A 165 13.73 -0.80 -0.75
CA ASP A 165 14.32 0.26 -1.59
C ASP A 165 13.96 1.67 -1.10
N GLY A 166 13.26 1.77 0.02
CA GLY A 166 12.75 3.03 0.56
C GLY A 166 11.54 3.60 -0.19
N SER A 167 10.93 2.82 -1.10
CA SER A 167 9.80 3.26 -1.92
C SER A 167 8.45 3.16 -1.23
N CYS A 168 8.40 2.68 0.04
CA CYS A 168 7.13 2.50 0.75
C CYS A 168 6.31 3.77 0.78
N SER A 169 5.08 3.69 0.29
CA SER A 169 4.11 4.77 0.32
C SER A 169 2.92 4.42 1.20
N TYR A 170 2.42 5.41 1.93
CA TYR A 170 1.35 5.22 2.88
C TYR A 170 0.18 6.15 2.58
N VAL A 171 -1.03 5.71 2.90
CA VAL A 171 -2.20 6.60 2.87
C VAL A 171 -2.04 7.64 3.97
N SER A 172 -2.01 8.91 3.57
CA SER A 172 -2.05 10.02 4.52
C SER A 172 -3.50 10.43 4.77
N TYR A 173 -3.86 10.64 6.03
CA TYR A 173 -5.17 11.15 6.44
C TYR A 173 -5.02 12.56 7.00
N GLY A 174 -5.99 13.42 6.70
CA GLY A 174 -5.98 14.79 7.16
C GLY A 174 -7.33 15.47 6.98
N GLY A 175 -7.35 16.76 7.19
CA GLY A 175 -8.54 17.59 7.02
C GLY A 175 -8.22 18.87 6.26
N GLN A 176 -9.21 19.39 5.56
CA GLN A 176 -9.16 20.65 4.85
C GLN A 176 -10.27 21.57 5.32
N ASN A 177 -9.92 22.82 5.63
CA ASN A 177 -10.87 23.89 5.91
C ASN A 177 -11.04 24.77 4.65
N ILE A 178 -12.24 24.79 4.11
CA ILE A 178 -12.60 25.53 2.90
C ILE A 178 -13.46 26.73 3.34
N ILE A 179 -12.93 27.93 3.14
CA ILE A 179 -13.62 29.17 3.51
C ILE A 179 -14.54 29.59 2.36
N LEU A 180 -15.84 29.71 2.63
CA LEU A 180 -16.85 30.18 1.69
C LEU A 180 -17.31 31.56 2.13
N SER A 181 -17.30 32.53 1.19
CA SER A 181 -17.83 33.87 1.41
C SER A 181 -19.32 33.91 1.09
N GLU A 182 -20.06 34.82 1.69
CA GLU A 182 -21.47 35.06 1.31
C GLU A 182 -21.61 35.24 -0.20
N GLY A 183 -22.59 34.59 -0.81
CA GLY A 183 -22.84 34.60 -2.24
C GLY A 183 -22.24 33.37 -2.96
N TRP A 184 -21.85 33.55 -4.23
CA TRP A 184 -21.32 32.50 -5.06
C TRP A 184 -19.84 32.24 -4.80
N ASN A 185 -19.48 30.97 -4.68
CA ASN A 185 -18.12 30.44 -4.60
C ASN A 185 -17.95 29.30 -5.61
N ILE A 186 -16.71 28.93 -5.89
CA ILE A 186 -16.36 27.68 -6.53
C ILE A 186 -15.39 26.99 -5.59
N PHE A 187 -15.78 25.84 -5.03
CA PHE A 187 -14.92 25.09 -4.11
C PHE A 187 -14.46 23.77 -4.72
N SER A 188 -13.40 23.25 -4.18
CA SER A 188 -12.87 21.90 -4.44
C SER A 188 -12.16 21.37 -3.21
N THR A 189 -11.85 20.10 -3.19
CA THR A 189 -11.13 19.49 -2.05
C THR A 189 -10.04 18.52 -2.52
N TYR A 190 -8.89 18.60 -1.85
CA TYR A 190 -7.79 17.65 -1.98
C TYR A 190 -7.90 16.48 -0.97
N VAL A 191 -9.05 16.36 -0.30
CA VAL A 191 -9.34 15.32 0.67
C VAL A 191 -10.44 14.41 0.12
N VAL A 192 -10.21 13.10 0.10
CA VAL A 192 -11.21 12.08 -0.24
C VAL A 192 -11.97 11.71 1.04
N PRO A 193 -13.23 12.13 1.19
CA PRO A 193 -13.99 11.81 2.39
C PRO A 193 -14.34 10.31 2.43
N SER A 194 -14.45 9.73 3.61
CA SER A 194 -14.84 8.33 3.78
C SER A 194 -16.26 8.01 3.27
N ASN A 195 -17.14 9.03 3.29
CA ASN A 195 -18.45 8.99 2.64
C ASN A 195 -18.52 10.17 1.66
N ALA A 196 -18.46 9.85 0.37
CA ALA A 196 -18.41 10.84 -0.70
C ALA A 196 -19.79 11.41 -1.07
N SER A 197 -20.90 10.92 -0.50
CA SER A 197 -22.22 11.52 -0.76
C SER A 197 -22.17 13.03 -0.52
N PHE A 198 -22.60 13.82 -1.52
CA PHE A 198 -22.55 15.27 -1.45
C PHE A 198 -23.28 15.81 -0.22
N ASP A 199 -24.44 15.21 0.13
CA ASP A 199 -25.20 15.54 1.34
C ASP A 199 -24.33 15.39 2.61
N ASN A 200 -23.59 14.29 2.69
CA ASN A 200 -22.77 14.01 3.87
C ASN A 200 -21.60 14.99 3.98
N VAL A 201 -20.95 15.29 2.87
CA VAL A 201 -19.78 16.20 2.84
C VAL A 201 -20.16 17.61 3.26
N ILE A 202 -21.28 18.13 2.77
CA ILE A 202 -21.73 19.51 3.03
C ILE A 202 -22.62 19.65 4.25
N ASN A 203 -23.03 18.55 4.90
CA ASN A 203 -23.92 18.55 6.07
C ASN A 203 -23.52 19.56 7.16
N PRO A 204 -22.21 19.76 7.48
CA PRO A 204 -21.81 20.72 8.50
C PRO A 204 -22.20 22.18 8.23
N ILE A 205 -22.43 22.53 6.96
CA ILE A 205 -22.77 23.90 6.51
C ILE A 205 -24.12 23.94 5.78
N GLN A 206 -24.92 22.88 5.83
CA GLN A 206 -26.16 22.73 5.07
C GLN A 206 -27.12 23.92 5.27
N GLU A 207 -27.21 24.43 6.49
CA GLU A 207 -28.08 25.56 6.83
C GLU A 207 -27.71 26.88 6.11
N ASN A 208 -26.46 27.01 5.66
CA ASN A 208 -25.99 28.18 4.93
C ASN A 208 -26.13 28.03 3.40
N ILE A 209 -26.45 26.82 2.90
CA ILE A 209 -26.44 26.56 1.44
C ILE A 209 -27.77 26.92 0.83
N ILE A 210 -27.73 27.80 -0.16
CA ILE A 210 -28.90 28.10 -1.02
C ILE A 210 -28.99 27.07 -2.13
N ILE A 211 -27.85 26.77 -2.81
CA ILE A 211 -27.74 25.83 -3.93
C ILE A 211 -26.27 25.48 -4.18
N ALA A 212 -26.00 24.23 -4.57
CA ALA A 212 -24.73 23.86 -5.19
C ALA A 212 -24.97 23.22 -6.58
N LYS A 213 -23.94 23.25 -7.44
CA LYS A 213 -23.99 22.69 -8.81
C LYS A 213 -22.63 22.13 -9.20
N ASN A 214 -22.64 21.03 -9.95
CA ASN A 214 -21.49 20.57 -10.69
C ASN A 214 -21.36 21.21 -12.08
N TYR A 215 -20.32 20.88 -12.84
CA TYR A 215 -20.07 21.45 -14.18
C TYR A 215 -21.13 21.02 -15.22
N LEU A 216 -21.85 19.94 -15.01
CA LEU A 216 -22.96 19.48 -15.87
C LEU A 216 -24.30 20.17 -15.54
N GLY A 217 -24.34 20.97 -14.46
CA GLY A 217 -25.53 21.65 -14.00
C GLY A 217 -26.44 20.82 -13.11
N ALA A 218 -26.04 19.61 -12.71
CA ALA A 218 -26.71 18.86 -11.66
C ALA A 218 -26.66 19.65 -10.36
N ALA A 219 -27.78 19.75 -9.64
CA ALA A 219 -27.94 20.66 -8.50
C ALA A 219 -28.16 19.90 -7.19
N TYR A 220 -27.70 20.52 -6.11
CA TYR A 220 -28.08 20.22 -4.74
C TYR A 220 -28.93 21.39 -4.20
N LEU A 221 -30.10 21.06 -3.66
CA LEU A 221 -31.11 22.01 -3.15
C LEU A 221 -31.55 21.56 -1.75
N PRO A 222 -30.92 22.07 -0.67
CA PRO A 222 -31.19 21.61 0.69
C PRO A 222 -32.64 21.83 1.13
N ASP A 223 -33.27 22.95 0.77
CA ASP A 223 -34.66 23.27 1.10
C ASP A 223 -35.66 22.26 0.53
N TRP A 224 -35.26 21.49 -0.47
CA TRP A 224 -36.12 20.54 -1.19
C TRP A 224 -35.69 19.09 -0.94
N ASP A 225 -34.71 18.87 -0.05
CA ASP A 225 -34.11 17.55 0.19
C ASP A 225 -33.70 16.86 -1.12
N PHE A 226 -33.09 17.64 -2.02
CA PHE A 226 -32.77 17.17 -3.38
C PHE A 226 -31.27 17.18 -3.62
N ASN A 227 -30.69 16.00 -3.85
CA ASN A 227 -29.33 15.82 -4.30
C ASN A 227 -29.28 15.22 -5.71
N GLY A 228 -29.18 16.08 -6.73
CA GLY A 228 -28.95 15.68 -8.10
C GLY A 228 -27.47 15.53 -8.46
N ILE A 229 -26.54 15.96 -7.60
CA ILE A 229 -25.08 15.81 -7.78
C ILE A 229 -24.67 14.36 -7.52
N GLY A 230 -25.26 13.72 -6.49
CA GLY A 230 -24.88 12.38 -6.04
C GLY A 230 -23.65 12.42 -5.14
N ASP A 231 -22.55 11.83 -5.57
CA ASP A 231 -21.29 11.81 -4.83
C ASP A 231 -20.37 12.95 -5.26
N LEU A 232 -19.58 13.45 -4.33
CA LEU A 232 -18.49 14.38 -4.60
C LEU A 232 -17.39 13.66 -5.37
N ASN A 233 -16.95 14.25 -6.47
CA ASN A 233 -15.81 13.81 -7.26
C ASN A 233 -14.63 14.75 -7.02
N ASN A 234 -13.54 14.26 -6.46
CA ASN A 234 -12.40 15.08 -6.09
C ASN A 234 -11.68 15.76 -7.26
N VAL A 235 -11.84 15.30 -8.51
CA VAL A 235 -11.24 15.93 -9.69
C VAL A 235 -12.09 17.06 -10.25
N GLU A 236 -13.29 17.29 -9.69
CA GLU A 236 -14.22 18.34 -10.10
C GLU A 236 -14.29 19.45 -9.05
N GLY A 237 -14.54 20.67 -9.52
CA GLY A 237 -14.94 21.79 -8.68
C GLY A 237 -16.47 21.96 -8.70
N TYR A 238 -17.00 22.58 -7.65
CA TYR A 238 -18.44 22.76 -7.46
C TYR A 238 -18.76 24.24 -7.23
N GLN A 239 -19.74 24.76 -7.98
CA GLN A 239 -20.32 26.06 -7.67
C GLN A 239 -21.22 25.91 -6.45
N ILE A 240 -21.09 26.81 -5.48
CA ILE A 240 -21.92 26.84 -4.29
C ILE A 240 -22.29 28.27 -3.94
N LYS A 241 -23.57 28.49 -3.62
CA LYS A 241 -24.07 29.77 -3.12
C LYS A 241 -24.48 29.61 -1.67
N VAL A 242 -23.89 30.44 -0.81
CA VAL A 242 -24.20 30.46 0.62
C VAL A 242 -24.82 31.83 1.01
N ASP A 243 -25.70 31.82 1.98
CA ASP A 243 -26.38 33.03 2.48
C ASP A 243 -25.56 33.83 3.47
N ALA A 244 -24.58 33.20 4.11
CA ALA A 244 -23.61 33.79 5.00
C ALA A 244 -22.25 33.14 4.86
N GLY A 245 -21.17 33.82 5.21
CA GLY A 245 -19.82 33.26 5.23
C GLY A 245 -19.72 32.08 6.22
N CYS A 246 -19.17 30.95 5.76
CA CYS A 246 -19.00 29.74 6.56
C CYS A 246 -17.72 28.99 6.19
N THR A 247 -17.38 27.98 6.97
CA THR A 247 -16.22 27.13 6.72
C THR A 247 -16.68 25.69 6.60
N LEU A 248 -16.41 25.08 5.44
CA LEU A 248 -16.59 23.64 5.21
C LEU A 248 -15.32 22.91 5.60
N THR A 249 -15.42 21.96 6.55
CA THR A 249 -14.33 21.07 6.93
C THR A 249 -14.57 19.71 6.28
N VAL A 250 -13.59 19.22 5.50
CA VAL A 250 -13.60 17.90 4.88
C VAL A 250 -12.47 17.09 5.49
N GLU A 251 -12.78 15.92 6.06
CA GLU A 251 -11.81 15.01 6.65
C GLU A 251 -11.77 13.68 5.87
N GLY A 252 -10.59 13.11 5.71
CA GLY A 252 -10.42 11.85 4.99
C GLY A 252 -8.99 11.60 4.53
N GLN A 253 -8.86 10.84 3.45
CA GLN A 253 -7.57 10.54 2.82
C GLN A 253 -7.09 11.74 2.01
N LEU A 254 -5.82 12.13 2.18
CA LEU A 254 -5.20 13.17 1.36
C LEU A 254 -4.89 12.64 -0.05
N ILE A 255 -5.12 13.47 -1.05
CA ILE A 255 -4.78 13.17 -2.45
C ILE A 255 -3.30 13.45 -2.68
N THR A 256 -2.65 12.57 -3.45
CA THR A 256 -1.32 12.81 -4.03
C THR A 256 -1.53 13.49 -5.39
N PRO A 257 -1.32 14.82 -5.50
CA PRO A 257 -1.72 15.60 -6.68
C PRO A 257 -1.01 15.17 -7.96
N GLU A 258 0.27 14.81 -7.90
CA GLU A 258 1.07 14.36 -9.04
C GLU A 258 0.64 12.98 -9.59
N ASN A 259 -0.05 12.18 -8.78
CA ASN A 259 -0.54 10.85 -9.17
C ASN A 259 -2.04 10.85 -9.56
N THR A 260 -2.69 12.03 -9.50
CA THR A 260 -4.12 12.15 -9.77
C THR A 260 -4.36 12.98 -11.02
N SER A 261 -4.79 12.32 -12.10
CA SER A 261 -5.14 12.96 -13.36
C SER A 261 -6.52 13.64 -13.28
N ILE A 262 -6.61 14.87 -13.78
CA ILE A 262 -7.87 15.59 -13.93
C ILE A 262 -8.24 15.60 -15.43
N PRO A 263 -9.28 14.85 -15.83
CA PRO A 263 -9.74 14.84 -17.21
C PRO A 263 -10.39 16.18 -17.58
N ILE A 264 -9.92 16.80 -18.66
CA ILE A 264 -10.44 18.05 -19.20
C ILE A 264 -11.14 17.76 -20.53
N LEU A 265 -12.43 18.08 -20.60
CA LEU A 265 -13.19 17.98 -21.84
C LEU A 265 -13.03 19.22 -22.71
N GLN A 266 -13.25 19.09 -24.04
CA GLN A 266 -13.36 20.25 -24.90
C GLN A 266 -14.50 21.17 -24.45
N GLY A 267 -14.24 22.45 -24.32
CA GLY A 267 -15.22 23.41 -23.84
C GLY A 267 -15.03 23.76 -22.36
N TRP A 268 -16.14 24.08 -21.66
CA TRP A 268 -16.09 24.49 -20.27
C TRP A 268 -16.07 23.30 -19.31
N ASN A 269 -15.19 23.38 -18.33
CA ASN A 269 -15.06 22.46 -17.19
C ASN A 269 -15.06 23.28 -15.90
N ILE A 270 -15.33 22.65 -14.77
CA ILE A 270 -15.02 23.19 -13.44
C ILE A 270 -14.08 22.19 -12.78
N ILE A 271 -12.84 22.58 -12.60
CA ILE A 271 -11.77 21.71 -12.11
C ILE A 271 -11.50 21.93 -10.63
N SER A 272 -11.02 20.89 -9.99
CA SER A 272 -10.49 20.92 -8.64
C SER A 272 -9.05 21.43 -8.63
N TYR A 273 -8.62 22.00 -7.49
CA TYR A 273 -7.21 22.23 -7.16
C TYR A 273 -6.79 21.26 -6.07
N LEU A 274 -5.93 20.29 -6.41
CA LEU A 274 -5.63 19.13 -5.57
C LEU A 274 -4.41 19.32 -4.65
N ARG A 275 -3.75 20.46 -4.68
CA ARG A 275 -2.60 20.75 -3.83
C ARG A 275 -3.02 21.40 -2.51
N GLU A 276 -2.25 21.12 -1.47
CA GLU A 276 -2.38 21.77 -0.16
C GLU A 276 -1.80 23.18 -0.16
N ASN A 277 -0.77 23.41 -0.98
CA ASN A 277 -0.07 24.68 -1.08
C ASN A 277 -0.52 25.46 -2.30
N ASN A 278 -0.65 26.78 -2.15
CA ASN A 278 -0.93 27.69 -3.27
C ASN A 278 0.21 27.65 -4.28
N ALA A 279 -0.11 27.83 -5.55
CA ALA A 279 0.90 27.91 -6.60
C ALA A 279 0.40 28.77 -7.78
N ASN A 280 1.34 29.42 -8.45
CA ASN A 280 1.05 30.30 -9.58
C ASN A 280 0.26 29.57 -10.68
N ALA A 281 -0.79 30.22 -11.21
CA ALA A 281 -1.68 29.63 -12.23
C ALA A 281 -0.94 29.19 -13.49
N GLU A 282 0.11 29.92 -13.92
CA GLU A 282 0.93 29.57 -15.09
C GLU A 282 1.65 28.25 -14.87
N LEU A 283 2.20 28.07 -13.66
CA LEU A 283 2.94 26.88 -13.29
C LEU A 283 2.05 25.64 -13.22
N VAL A 284 0.92 25.74 -12.52
CA VAL A 284 0.03 24.59 -12.31
C VAL A 284 -0.74 24.16 -13.55
N LEU A 285 -0.77 25.00 -14.59
CA LEU A 285 -1.46 24.76 -15.86
C LEU A 285 -0.49 24.59 -17.04
N GLU A 286 0.82 24.50 -16.78
CA GLU A 286 1.85 24.42 -17.82
C GLU A 286 1.60 23.26 -18.78
N ASP A 287 1.30 22.06 -18.26
CA ASP A 287 1.06 20.84 -19.04
C ASP A 287 -0.04 20.96 -20.10
N ILE A 288 -1.02 21.83 -19.86
CA ILE A 288 -2.19 21.99 -20.74
C ILE A 288 -2.22 23.36 -21.44
N SER A 289 -1.19 24.15 -21.30
CA SER A 289 -1.13 25.55 -21.78
C SER A 289 -1.48 25.71 -23.27
N GLU A 290 -1.07 24.76 -24.14
CA GLU A 290 -1.35 24.78 -25.57
C GLU A 290 -2.83 24.57 -25.92
N THR A 291 -3.58 23.84 -25.08
CA THR A 291 -5.00 23.58 -25.29
C THR A 291 -5.90 24.53 -24.53
N LEU A 292 -5.31 25.29 -23.59
CA LEU A 292 -6.03 26.16 -22.70
C LEU A 292 -6.44 27.49 -23.38
N ILE A 293 -7.73 27.83 -23.27
CA ILE A 293 -8.26 29.10 -23.79
C ILE A 293 -8.31 30.15 -22.68
N ILE A 294 -8.89 29.81 -21.52
CA ILE A 294 -9.09 30.73 -20.39
C ILE A 294 -9.36 29.93 -19.12
N VAL A 295 -8.89 30.44 -17.99
CA VAL A 295 -9.32 29.99 -16.65
C VAL A 295 -9.88 31.18 -15.88
N LYS A 296 -10.87 30.92 -15.02
CA LYS A 296 -11.50 31.93 -14.15
C LYS A 296 -11.64 31.41 -12.74
N ASP A 297 -11.42 32.28 -11.77
CA ASP A 297 -11.83 32.08 -10.39
C ASP A 297 -13.31 32.44 -10.17
N PHE A 298 -13.81 32.29 -8.94
CA PHE A 298 -15.19 32.61 -8.57
C PHE A 298 -15.48 34.13 -8.53
N MET A 299 -14.44 34.98 -8.44
CA MET A 299 -14.55 36.41 -8.45
C MET A 299 -14.54 36.99 -9.87
N GLY A 300 -14.21 36.17 -10.87
CA GLY A 300 -14.13 36.56 -12.27
C GLY A 300 -12.74 37.03 -12.73
N SER A 301 -11.69 36.91 -11.89
CA SER A 301 -10.32 37.05 -12.33
C SER A 301 -9.99 35.98 -13.35
N ALA A 302 -9.13 36.27 -14.33
CA ALA A 302 -8.86 35.37 -15.43
C ALA A 302 -7.36 35.14 -15.65
N TYR A 303 -7.02 33.93 -16.09
CA TYR A 303 -5.77 33.58 -16.71
C TYR A 303 -5.99 33.31 -18.20
N LEU A 304 -5.22 33.99 -19.04
CA LEU A 304 -5.30 33.95 -20.49
C LEU A 304 -3.90 33.65 -21.07
N PRO A 305 -3.56 32.36 -21.30
CA PRO A 305 -2.20 32.00 -21.70
C PRO A 305 -1.79 32.62 -23.05
N SER A 306 -2.70 32.71 -24.02
CA SER A 306 -2.41 33.32 -25.34
C SER A 306 -2.06 34.81 -25.28
N TRP A 307 -2.40 35.50 -24.17
CA TRP A 307 -2.13 36.92 -23.95
C TRP A 307 -1.06 37.16 -22.88
N ASN A 308 -0.47 36.08 -22.37
CA ASN A 308 0.49 36.11 -21.24
C ASN A 308 -0.05 36.96 -20.07
N PHE A 309 -1.33 36.75 -19.75
CA PHE A 309 -2.04 37.50 -18.73
C PHE A 309 -2.51 36.59 -17.61
N ASN A 310 -1.99 36.81 -16.41
CA ASN A 310 -2.40 36.14 -15.19
C ASN A 310 -3.01 37.12 -14.19
N GLY A 311 -4.34 37.30 -14.24
CA GLY A 311 -5.11 38.08 -13.28
C GLY A 311 -5.57 37.30 -12.06
N ILE A 312 -5.45 35.96 -12.08
CA ILE A 312 -5.76 35.09 -10.92
C ILE A 312 -4.61 35.15 -9.90
N GLY A 313 -3.36 35.18 -10.40
CA GLY A 313 -2.18 35.02 -9.58
C GLY A 313 -1.97 33.54 -9.22
N ASP A 314 -2.12 33.20 -7.93
CA ASP A 314 -1.96 31.85 -7.43
C ASP A 314 -3.30 31.11 -7.31
N PHE A 315 -3.33 29.86 -7.70
CA PHE A 315 -4.38 28.91 -7.33
C PHE A 315 -4.31 28.64 -5.82
N GLN A 316 -5.47 28.58 -5.20
CA GLN A 316 -5.58 28.46 -3.74
C GLN A 316 -6.22 27.12 -3.35
N ALA A 317 -5.66 26.49 -2.32
CA ALA A 317 -6.23 25.28 -1.73
C ALA A 317 -7.70 25.50 -1.29
N GLY A 318 -8.58 24.59 -1.67
CA GLY A 318 -10.02 24.68 -1.39
C GLY A 318 -10.84 25.41 -2.44
N GLN A 319 -10.21 26.11 -3.39
CA GLN A 319 -10.91 26.72 -4.51
C GLN A 319 -10.96 25.80 -5.73
N GLY A 320 -12.08 25.84 -6.45
CA GLY A 320 -12.22 25.31 -7.79
C GLY A 320 -12.15 26.42 -8.84
N TYR A 321 -11.89 26.04 -10.09
CA TYR A 321 -11.68 26.99 -11.18
C TYR A 321 -12.49 26.58 -12.41
N GLN A 322 -13.09 27.57 -13.08
CA GLN A 322 -13.70 27.38 -14.40
C GLN A 322 -12.60 27.39 -15.46
N LEU A 323 -12.52 26.34 -16.26
CA LEU A 323 -11.52 26.19 -17.30
C LEU A 323 -12.18 25.91 -18.64
N LYS A 324 -11.74 26.58 -19.72
CA LYS A 324 -12.15 26.30 -21.08
C LYS A 324 -10.98 25.82 -21.90
N ALA A 325 -11.09 24.61 -22.44
CA ALA A 325 -10.10 24.00 -23.33
C ALA A 325 -10.58 23.92 -24.79
N SER A 326 -9.65 24.04 -25.72
CA SER A 326 -9.87 23.91 -27.18
C SER A 326 -10.02 22.45 -27.63
N LEU A 327 -9.34 21.54 -26.94
CA LEU A 327 -9.34 20.08 -27.17
C LEU A 327 -9.37 19.36 -25.83
N PRO A 328 -9.81 18.08 -25.81
CA PRO A 328 -9.69 17.26 -24.62
C PRO A 328 -8.22 17.05 -24.24
N THR A 329 -7.92 17.06 -22.94
CA THR A 329 -6.58 16.86 -22.39
C THR A 329 -6.68 16.35 -20.94
N GLU A 330 -5.55 16.07 -20.31
CA GLU A 330 -5.44 15.71 -18.90
C GLU A 330 -4.50 16.68 -18.19
N LEU A 331 -4.88 17.12 -17.00
CA LEU A 331 -4.06 17.98 -16.16
C LEU A 331 -3.48 17.17 -15.00
N HIS A 332 -2.16 17.27 -14.80
CA HIS A 332 -1.45 16.74 -13.65
C HIS A 332 -0.85 17.88 -12.85
N TYR A 333 -1.12 17.92 -11.56
CA TYR A 333 -0.50 18.91 -10.70
C TYR A 333 0.89 18.47 -10.27
N ILE A 334 1.77 19.45 -10.04
CA ILE A 334 3.05 19.22 -9.38
C ILE A 334 2.85 18.77 -7.94
N SER A 335 3.81 18.02 -7.37
CA SER A 335 3.81 17.54 -5.99
C SER A 335 3.70 18.69 -4.97
N ASN A 336 3.09 18.42 -3.81
CA ASN A 336 3.07 19.34 -2.67
C ASN A 336 4.47 19.73 -2.19
N ASP A 337 5.46 18.82 -2.31
CA ASP A 337 6.83 19.00 -1.86
C ASP A 337 7.72 19.78 -2.85
N SER A 338 7.22 20.04 -4.05
CA SER A 338 7.95 20.82 -5.04
C SER A 338 7.98 22.30 -4.67
N GLU A 339 9.09 22.76 -4.08
CA GLU A 339 9.47 24.16 -4.07
C GLU A 339 9.94 24.55 -5.47
N TYR A 340 9.04 25.08 -6.27
CA TYR A 340 9.42 25.64 -7.56
C TYR A 340 10.10 27.00 -7.32
N ARG A 341 11.43 27.03 -7.40
CA ARG A 341 12.16 28.29 -7.53
C ARG A 341 12.01 28.75 -8.98
N ILE A 342 11.28 29.84 -9.19
CA ILE A 342 11.37 30.60 -10.43
C ILE A 342 12.84 31.03 -10.53
N SER A 343 13.61 30.46 -11.48
CA SER A 343 14.90 31.03 -11.84
C SER A 343 14.60 32.37 -12.51
N GLU A 344 14.86 33.46 -11.77
CA GLU A 344 14.94 34.79 -12.36
C GLU A 344 15.93 34.72 -13.54
N GLN A 345 15.43 34.91 -14.77
CA GLN A 345 16.22 35.25 -15.95
C GLN A 345 16.31 36.76 -16.13
#